data_63bdb6c7c4399fd7f0a56bb053324fb9
#
_entry.id   63bdb6c7c4399fd7f0a56bb053324fb9
#
_cell.length_a   1.000
_cell.length_b   1.000
_cell.length_c   1.000
_cell.angle_alpha   90.00
_cell.angle_beta   90.00
_cell.angle_gamma   90.00
#
_symmetry.space_group_name_H-M   'P 1'
#
loop_
_entity.id
_entity.type
_entity.pdbx_description
1 polymer ?
#
loop_
_entity_poly.entity_id
_entity_poly.type
_entity_poly.pdbx_seq_one_letter_code
_entity_poly.pdbx_strand_id
1 'polypeptide(L)'
;MSLPEVNPPPTFALELRPYQKQALGWMQGMEEAQPSSAQTTELHPLWEEYAFPLTDDVDCGVGTFYLNPYIGDLSLEFQPASRGARGGILADEMGLGKTVMLASLIHANRCMDAPQMQPRSSQRSGPLRQASLRFGKMPRIQRTQATLVVAPMSLLSQWRTELERASLPGTLSVDLYYGDVREQLAHKLSHGNTDVIITSYGTLTAEYKQHEKRGSSVLFSGTWHRVILDEAHTIKNRSTIAARAACRLQADRRWA
;
A
#
# COMPACT_ATOMS: atom_id res chain seq x y z
N MET A 1 -12.85 17.16 17.94
CA MET A 1 -12.01 16.25 18.74
C MET A 1 -10.58 16.40 18.27
N SER A 2 -9.62 16.64 19.18
CA SER A 2 -8.19 16.68 18.84
C SER A 2 -7.70 15.24 18.72
N LEU A 3 -7.00 14.91 17.62
CA LEU A 3 -6.37 13.61 17.48
C LEU A 3 -5.20 13.46 18.46
N PRO A 4 -4.93 12.26 19.01
CA PRO A 4 -3.81 12.06 19.92
C PRO A 4 -2.47 12.24 19.20
N GLU A 5 -1.53 12.87 19.88
CA GLU A 5 -0.16 13.00 19.40
C GLU A 5 0.63 11.73 19.68
N VAL A 6 1.27 11.17 18.65
CA VAL A 6 2.12 9.99 18.73
C VAL A 6 3.56 10.38 18.39
N ASN A 7 4.50 10.00 19.25
CA ASN A 7 5.91 10.21 18.98
C ASN A 7 6.45 9.15 18.01
N PRO A 8 7.31 9.53 17.06
CA PRO A 8 7.98 8.57 16.19
C PRO A 8 8.93 7.66 17.00
N PRO A 9 9.27 6.48 16.47
CA PRO A 9 10.20 5.57 17.13
C PRO A 9 11.62 6.16 17.18
N PRO A 10 12.49 5.65 18.08
CA PRO A 10 13.87 6.17 18.25
C PRO A 10 14.74 6.08 17.00
N THR A 11 14.38 5.27 16.01
CA THR A 11 15.09 5.14 14.72
C THR A 11 14.83 6.32 13.78
N PHE A 12 13.83 7.15 14.08
CA PHE A 12 13.51 8.36 13.33
C PHE A 12 14.29 9.54 13.90
N ALA A 13 15.04 10.25 13.04
CA ALA A 13 16.03 11.24 13.46
C ALA A 13 15.49 12.67 13.59
N LEU A 14 14.31 12.97 13.03
CA LEU A 14 13.75 14.32 13.01
C LEU A 14 12.72 14.51 14.12
N GLU A 15 12.62 15.75 14.60
CA GLU A 15 11.54 16.13 15.51
C GLU A 15 10.27 16.49 14.73
N LEU A 16 9.15 15.85 15.07
CA LEU A 16 7.85 16.13 14.47
C LEU A 16 7.14 17.27 15.18
N ARG A 17 6.49 18.13 14.41
CA ARG A 17 5.58 19.16 14.95
C ARG A 17 4.30 18.51 15.49
N PRO A 18 3.55 19.18 16.41
CA PRO A 18 2.33 18.60 16.99
C PRO A 18 1.35 18.01 15.96
N TYR A 19 1.02 18.77 14.91
CA TYR A 19 0.11 18.29 13.87
C TYR A 19 0.67 17.09 13.09
N GLN A 20 1.99 16.98 12.91
CA GLN A 20 2.63 15.82 12.28
C GLN A 20 2.57 14.59 13.17
N LYS A 21 2.67 14.76 14.50
CA LYS A 21 2.47 13.69 15.49
C LYS A 21 1.03 13.20 15.48
N GLN A 22 0.06 14.11 15.34
CA GLN A 22 -1.36 13.76 15.19
C GLN A 22 -1.61 12.99 13.88
N ALA A 23 -1.00 13.44 12.77
CA ALA A 23 -1.06 12.75 11.49
C ALA A 23 -0.45 11.34 11.58
N LEU A 24 0.69 11.18 12.26
CA LEU A 24 1.31 9.87 12.49
C LEU A 24 0.37 8.93 13.26
N GLY A 25 -0.25 9.41 14.36
CA GLY A 25 -1.20 8.62 15.14
C GLY A 25 -2.40 8.18 14.32
N TRP A 26 -2.97 9.09 13.53
CA TRP A 26 -4.06 8.78 12.60
C TRP A 26 -3.65 7.75 11.56
N MET A 27 -2.49 7.93 10.91
CA MET A 27 -1.99 7.00 9.90
C MET A 27 -1.74 5.60 10.46
N GLN A 28 -1.18 5.47 11.68
CA GLN A 28 -1.00 4.19 12.33
C GLN A 28 -2.35 3.51 12.59
N GLY A 29 -3.32 4.23 13.13
CA GLY A 29 -4.67 3.70 13.34
C GLY A 29 -5.32 3.20 12.05
N MET A 30 -5.10 3.91 10.91
CA MET A 30 -5.61 3.48 9.60
C MET A 30 -4.91 2.22 9.08
N GLU A 31 -3.63 2.00 9.39
CA GLU A 31 -2.90 0.79 9.01
C GLU A 31 -3.18 -0.41 9.90
N GLU A 32 -3.48 -0.18 11.17
CA GLU A 32 -3.79 -1.22 12.16
C GLU A 32 -5.25 -1.68 12.08
N ALA A 33 -6.15 -0.81 11.57
CA ALA A 33 -7.55 -1.14 11.44
C ALA A 33 -7.70 -2.48 10.70
N GLN A 34 -8.06 -3.52 11.44
CA GLN A 34 -8.41 -4.80 10.86
C GLN A 34 -9.64 -4.58 9.98
N PRO A 35 -9.72 -5.18 8.77
CA PRO A 35 -11.00 -5.31 8.10
C PRO A 35 -11.90 -6.09 9.08
N SER A 36 -12.69 -5.36 9.85
CA SER A 36 -13.55 -5.98 10.84
C SER A 36 -14.56 -6.84 10.10
N SER A 37 -14.49 -8.14 10.29
CA SER A 37 -15.60 -9.08 10.06
C SER A 37 -16.76 -8.82 11.05
N ALA A 38 -16.58 -7.93 12.02
CA ALA A 38 -17.66 -7.37 12.80
C ALA A 38 -18.51 -6.50 11.90
N GLN A 39 -19.77 -6.88 11.71
CA GLN A 39 -20.79 -6.08 11.05
C GLN A 39 -20.72 -4.65 11.61
N THR A 40 -20.09 -3.75 10.85
CA THR A 40 -20.11 -2.34 11.22
C THR A 40 -21.55 -1.89 11.14
N THR A 41 -22.08 -1.38 12.26
CA THR A 41 -23.42 -0.81 12.36
C THR A 41 -23.51 0.55 11.65
N GLU A 42 -22.42 1.03 11.05
CA GLU A 42 -22.37 2.28 10.32
C GLU A 42 -22.70 2.07 8.86
N LEU A 43 -23.60 2.91 8.33
CA LEU A 43 -23.93 2.96 6.91
C LEU A 43 -22.71 3.44 6.11
N HIS A 44 -22.50 2.83 4.94
CA HIS A 44 -21.41 3.22 4.05
C HIS A 44 -21.56 4.69 3.61
N PRO A 45 -20.51 5.54 3.66
CA PRO A 45 -20.60 7.00 3.45
C PRO A 45 -21.18 7.45 2.11
N LEU A 46 -21.20 6.58 1.10
CA LEU A 46 -21.78 6.87 -0.21
C LEU A 46 -23.24 6.42 -0.35
N TRP A 47 -23.84 5.87 0.71
CA TRP A 47 -25.21 5.41 0.71
C TRP A 47 -26.03 6.25 1.68
N GLU A 48 -27.23 6.56 1.29
CA GLU A 48 -28.22 7.31 2.06
C GLU A 48 -29.41 6.40 2.39
N GLU A 49 -29.91 6.48 3.62
CA GLU A 49 -31.06 5.71 4.07
C GLU A 49 -32.35 6.52 3.85
N TYR A 50 -33.35 5.89 3.23
CA TYR A 50 -34.65 6.44 3.00
C TYR A 50 -35.73 5.51 3.53
N ALA A 51 -36.78 6.10 4.13
CA ALA A 51 -37.97 5.36 4.51
C ALA A 51 -38.97 5.26 3.34
N PHE A 52 -39.63 4.11 3.21
CA PHE A 52 -40.76 4.02 2.31
C PHE A 52 -41.90 4.89 2.83
N PRO A 53 -42.65 5.58 1.95
CA PRO A 53 -43.84 6.29 2.36
C PRO A 53 -44.86 5.32 2.97
N LEU A 54 -45.35 5.64 4.15
CA LEU A 54 -46.41 4.85 4.79
C LEU A 54 -47.68 4.98 3.94
N THR A 55 -48.03 3.94 3.21
CA THR A 55 -49.32 3.79 2.53
C THR A 55 -50.06 2.66 3.23
N ASP A 56 -51.32 2.94 3.61
CA ASP A 56 -52.19 2.03 4.41
C ASP A 56 -52.44 0.65 3.72
N ASP A 57 -52.07 0.52 2.46
CA ASP A 57 -52.43 -0.65 1.63
C ASP A 57 -51.31 -1.66 1.34
N VAL A 58 -50.06 -1.42 1.73
CA VAL A 58 -48.95 -2.34 1.43
C VAL A 58 -48.04 -2.54 2.64
N ASP A 59 -48.32 -3.56 3.42
CA ASP A 59 -47.39 -4.11 4.41
C ASP A 59 -46.28 -4.91 3.70
N CYS A 60 -45.28 -4.20 3.14
CA CYS A 60 -44.14 -4.86 2.47
C CYS A 60 -43.06 -5.35 3.45
N GLY A 61 -43.27 -5.20 4.77
CA GLY A 61 -42.30 -5.66 5.78
C GLY A 61 -40.91 -5.03 5.73
N VAL A 62 -40.65 -4.14 4.75
CA VAL A 62 -39.39 -3.43 4.58
C VAL A 62 -39.65 -1.94 4.79
N GLY A 63 -39.21 -1.42 5.93
CA GLY A 63 -39.46 -0.02 6.31
C GLY A 63 -38.49 0.98 5.64
N THR A 64 -37.35 0.52 5.14
CA THR A 64 -36.27 1.39 4.61
C THR A 64 -35.64 0.80 3.37
N PHE A 65 -35.06 1.69 2.54
CA PHE A 65 -34.20 1.33 1.42
C PHE A 65 -32.98 2.26 1.42
N TYR A 66 -31.94 1.84 0.72
CA TYR A 66 -30.67 2.54 0.64
C TYR A 66 -30.42 2.96 -0.81
N LEU A 67 -30.03 4.23 -1.01
CA LEU A 67 -29.72 4.81 -2.31
C LEU A 67 -28.25 5.25 -2.32
N ASN A 68 -27.53 4.90 -3.37
CA ASN A 68 -26.24 5.53 -3.69
C ASN A 68 -26.46 6.62 -4.75
N PRO A 69 -26.50 7.92 -4.39
CA PRO A 69 -26.82 8.99 -5.32
C PRO A 69 -25.72 9.24 -6.36
N TYR A 70 -24.50 8.71 -6.16
CA TYR A 70 -23.37 8.91 -7.06
C TYR A 70 -23.37 7.94 -8.27
N ILE A 71 -23.94 6.74 -8.10
CA ILE A 71 -24.01 5.73 -9.15
C ILE A 71 -25.45 5.36 -9.50
N GLY A 72 -26.43 5.81 -8.72
CA GLY A 72 -27.85 5.56 -8.92
C GLY A 72 -28.30 4.15 -8.50
N ASP A 73 -27.51 3.44 -7.70
CA ASP A 73 -27.86 2.11 -7.22
C ASP A 73 -28.82 2.17 -6.02
N LEU A 74 -29.78 1.26 -6.00
CA LEU A 74 -30.75 1.06 -4.92
C LEU A 74 -30.55 -0.31 -4.27
N SER A 75 -30.67 -0.39 -2.95
CA SER A 75 -30.60 -1.64 -2.19
C SER A 75 -31.65 -1.67 -1.09
N LEU A 76 -32.25 -2.84 -0.87
CA LEU A 76 -33.11 -3.10 0.30
C LEU A 76 -32.28 -3.65 1.49
N GLU A 77 -31.04 -4.05 1.25
CA GLU A 77 -30.15 -4.54 2.28
C GLU A 77 -29.27 -3.39 2.80
N PHE A 78 -29.03 -3.39 4.10
CA PHE A 78 -28.10 -2.46 4.75
C PHE A 78 -26.72 -2.57 4.10
N GLN A 79 -26.16 -1.41 3.72
CA GLN A 79 -24.84 -1.33 3.11
C GLN A 79 -23.81 -0.93 4.16
N PRO A 80 -23.13 -1.88 4.81
CA PRO A 80 -22.18 -1.56 5.89
C PRO A 80 -20.96 -0.82 5.38
N ALA A 81 -20.44 0.11 6.18
CA ALA A 81 -19.16 0.76 5.95
C ALA A 81 -18.04 -0.27 6.11
N SER A 82 -17.72 -1.03 5.06
CA SER A 82 -16.58 -1.93 5.11
C SER A 82 -15.29 -1.15 4.87
N ARG A 83 -14.51 -0.94 5.91
CA ARG A 83 -13.12 -0.45 5.76
C ARG A 83 -12.25 -1.59 5.25
N GLY A 84 -12.34 -1.89 3.95
CA GLY A 84 -11.54 -2.96 3.34
C GLY A 84 -10.09 -2.58 3.03
N ALA A 85 -9.73 -1.30 3.12
CA ALA A 85 -8.40 -0.82 2.76
C ALA A 85 -7.65 -0.28 4.00
N ARG A 86 -6.44 -0.78 4.23
CA ARG A 86 -5.51 -0.21 5.20
C ARG A 86 -4.72 0.91 4.55
N GLY A 87 -4.87 2.13 5.07
CA GLY A 87 -4.22 3.32 4.51
C GLY A 87 -5.20 4.46 4.26
N GLY A 88 -4.83 5.42 3.41
CA GLY A 88 -5.65 6.60 3.18
C GLY A 88 -5.04 7.58 2.18
N ILE A 89 -5.61 8.79 2.19
CA ILE A 89 -5.14 9.92 1.38
C ILE A 89 -4.65 11.01 2.33
N LEU A 90 -3.39 11.43 2.17
CA LEU A 90 -2.79 12.54 2.90
C LEU A 90 -2.84 13.80 2.03
N ALA A 91 -3.96 14.53 2.11
CA ALA A 91 -4.27 15.66 1.23
C ALA A 91 -3.91 17.03 1.83
N ASP A 92 -2.86 17.09 2.64
CA ASP A 92 -2.36 18.35 3.22
C ASP A 92 -1.77 19.28 2.16
N GLU A 93 -1.74 20.58 2.45
CA GLU A 93 -1.12 21.57 1.58
C GLU A 93 0.38 21.29 1.35
N MET A 94 0.92 21.84 0.26
CA MET A 94 2.36 21.76 -0.01
C MET A 94 3.16 22.44 1.10
N GLY A 95 4.31 21.86 1.46
CA GLY A 95 5.18 22.43 2.49
C GLY A 95 4.88 22.00 3.93
N LEU A 96 3.77 21.33 4.21
CA LEU A 96 3.43 20.82 5.55
C LEU A 96 4.22 19.56 5.94
N GLY A 97 5.08 19.05 5.06
CA GLY A 97 5.97 17.94 5.36
C GLY A 97 5.31 16.55 5.22
N LYS A 98 4.44 16.36 4.23
CA LYS A 98 3.85 15.04 3.93
C LYS A 98 4.90 13.93 3.85
N THR A 99 6.01 14.17 3.15
CA THR A 99 7.13 13.23 3.04
C THR A 99 7.71 12.84 4.40
N VAL A 100 7.85 13.81 5.30
CA VAL A 100 8.37 13.58 6.67
C VAL A 100 7.37 12.78 7.50
N MET A 101 6.07 13.05 7.37
CA MET A 101 5.02 12.26 8.04
C MET A 101 5.00 10.82 7.53
N LEU A 102 5.09 10.60 6.21
CA LEU A 102 5.17 9.27 5.62
C LEU A 102 6.47 8.54 5.99
N ALA A 103 7.60 9.26 6.07
CA ALA A 103 8.86 8.70 6.57
C ALA A 103 8.72 8.25 8.03
N SER A 104 8.09 9.04 8.88
CA SER A 104 7.83 8.66 10.28
C SER A 104 6.93 7.42 10.38
N LEU A 105 5.90 7.30 9.52
CA LEU A 105 5.06 6.11 9.44
C LEU A 105 5.83 4.86 8.98
N ILE A 106 6.76 5.01 8.02
CA ILE A 106 7.62 3.91 7.58
C ILE A 106 8.46 3.40 8.76
N HIS A 107 8.99 4.29 9.59
CA HIS A 107 9.73 3.92 10.79
C HIS A 107 8.86 3.29 11.86
N ALA A 108 7.65 3.82 12.06
CA ALA A 108 6.74 3.41 13.13
C ALA A 108 6.08 2.04 12.88
N ASN A 109 5.77 1.72 11.61
CA ASN A 109 5.12 0.46 11.25
C ASN A 109 5.94 -0.28 10.20
N ARG A 110 7.04 -0.89 10.64
CA ARG A 110 7.85 -1.82 9.86
C ARG A 110 7.24 -3.21 9.92
N CYS A 111 7.39 -3.97 8.88
CA CYS A 111 7.09 -5.39 8.90
C CYS A 111 8.17 -6.10 9.73
N MET A 112 7.86 -6.41 11.00
CA MET A 112 8.78 -7.12 11.92
C MET A 112 8.77 -8.64 11.71
N ASP A 113 7.83 -9.16 10.93
CA ASP A 113 7.79 -10.58 10.59
C ASP A 113 8.90 -10.88 9.58
N ALA A 114 10.11 -11.14 10.08
CA ALA A 114 11.11 -11.79 9.28
C ALA A 114 10.50 -13.07 8.70
N PRO A 115 10.60 -13.34 7.38
CA PRO A 115 10.32 -14.66 6.89
C PRO A 115 11.35 -15.58 7.57
N GLN A 116 10.95 -16.29 8.61
CA GLN A 116 11.70 -17.42 9.09
C GLN A 116 11.74 -18.41 7.93
N MET A 117 12.82 -18.35 7.16
CA MET A 117 13.24 -19.48 6.34
C MET A 117 13.48 -20.61 7.33
N GLN A 118 12.45 -21.40 7.61
CA GLN A 118 12.66 -22.70 8.20
C GLN A 118 13.56 -23.45 7.21
N PRO A 119 14.77 -23.87 7.63
CA PRO A 119 15.58 -24.75 6.82
C PRO A 119 14.73 -26.01 6.63
N ARG A 120 14.22 -26.24 5.42
CA ARG A 120 13.63 -27.53 5.07
C ARG A 120 14.71 -28.56 5.35
N SER A 121 14.53 -29.32 6.44
CA SER A 121 15.32 -30.49 6.75
C SER A 121 15.40 -31.35 5.50
N SER A 122 16.58 -31.41 4.93
CA SER A 122 16.95 -32.29 3.85
C SER A 122 16.87 -33.75 4.33
N GLN A 123 15.75 -34.41 4.07
CA GLN A 123 15.71 -35.87 4.00
C GLN A 123 14.94 -36.25 2.75
N ARG A 124 15.69 -36.46 1.69
CA ARG A 124 15.45 -37.55 0.71
C ARG A 124 16.63 -37.62 -0.26
N SER A 125 17.49 -38.54 0.03
CA SER A 125 18.45 -39.12 -0.91
C SER A 125 17.68 -39.82 -2.04
N GLY A 126 17.78 -39.29 -3.24
CA GLY A 126 17.30 -39.87 -4.48
C GLY A 126 18.28 -39.55 -5.62
N PRO A 127 18.46 -40.41 -6.63
CA PRO A 127 19.59 -40.36 -7.53
C PRO A 127 19.59 -39.16 -8.47
N LEU A 128 20.80 -38.69 -8.79
CA LEU A 128 21.15 -37.64 -9.74
C LEU A 128 20.37 -37.78 -11.07
N ARG A 129 19.39 -36.93 -11.30
CA ARG A 129 18.83 -36.71 -12.63
C ARG A 129 19.41 -35.41 -13.20
N GLN A 130 19.92 -35.56 -14.45
CA GLN A 130 20.53 -34.54 -15.28
C GLN A 130 19.86 -33.16 -15.13
N ALA A 131 20.67 -32.16 -14.77
CA ALA A 131 20.30 -30.76 -14.74
C ALA A 131 20.09 -30.27 -16.19
N SER A 132 18.86 -30.24 -16.65
CA SER A 132 18.46 -29.42 -17.79
C SER A 132 18.51 -27.96 -17.36
N LEU A 133 19.35 -27.16 -18.01
CA LEU A 133 19.41 -25.69 -17.89
C LEU A 133 18.04 -25.10 -18.22
N ARG A 134 17.22 -24.97 -17.22
CA ARG A 134 15.98 -24.16 -17.32
C ARG A 134 16.35 -22.72 -17.05
N PHE A 135 16.34 -21.92 -18.10
CA PHE A 135 16.34 -20.45 -18.02
C PHE A 135 15.38 -20.02 -16.92
N GLY A 136 15.95 -19.29 -15.95
CA GLY A 136 15.37 -19.06 -14.64
C GLY A 136 13.97 -18.45 -14.65
N LYS A 137 13.03 -19.16 -14.06
CA LYS A 137 11.87 -18.51 -13.45
C LYS A 137 12.37 -17.57 -12.36
N MET A 138 12.17 -16.26 -12.50
CA MET A 138 12.38 -15.31 -11.39
C MET A 138 11.72 -15.86 -10.12
N PRO A 139 12.37 -15.74 -8.96
CA PRO A 139 11.80 -16.19 -7.70
C PRO A 139 10.45 -15.46 -7.50
N ARG A 140 9.41 -16.22 -7.25
CA ARG A 140 8.08 -15.68 -6.92
C ARG A 140 8.17 -15.06 -5.52
N ILE A 141 8.26 -13.74 -5.44
CA ILE A 141 8.21 -13.01 -4.18
C ILE A 141 6.75 -13.10 -3.72
N GLN A 142 6.43 -13.94 -2.74
CA GLN A 142 5.07 -14.10 -2.25
C GLN A 142 4.63 -12.88 -1.44
N ARG A 143 5.50 -12.31 -0.62
CA ARG A 143 5.26 -11.13 0.21
C ARG A 143 6.59 -10.41 0.45
N THR A 144 6.64 -9.11 0.27
CA THR A 144 7.80 -8.30 0.59
C THR A 144 7.54 -7.45 1.82
N GLN A 145 8.54 -7.32 2.68
CA GLN A 145 8.49 -6.45 3.86
C GLN A 145 8.70 -4.98 3.50
N ALA A 146 9.07 -4.70 2.27
CA ALA A 146 9.42 -3.37 1.82
C ALA A 146 8.20 -2.48 1.56
N THR A 147 8.40 -1.17 1.74
CA THR A 147 7.51 -0.11 1.27
C THR A 147 7.93 0.30 -0.15
N LEU A 148 6.98 0.31 -1.08
CA LEU A 148 7.18 0.85 -2.43
C LEU A 148 6.69 2.29 -2.47
N VAL A 149 7.56 3.23 -2.80
CA VAL A 149 7.21 4.64 -3.08
C VAL A 149 7.21 4.84 -4.59
N VAL A 150 6.10 5.31 -5.13
CA VAL A 150 5.95 5.69 -6.54
C VAL A 150 5.78 7.20 -6.61
N ALA A 151 6.73 7.89 -7.23
CA ALA A 151 6.76 9.35 -7.29
C ALA A 151 7.08 9.84 -8.72
N PRO A 152 6.85 11.12 -9.03
CA PRO A 152 7.39 11.74 -10.25
C PRO A 152 8.92 11.58 -10.33
N MET A 153 9.44 11.42 -11.56
CA MET A 153 10.87 11.21 -11.80
C MET A 153 11.75 12.27 -11.13
N SER A 154 11.32 13.52 -11.16
CA SER A 154 12.04 14.66 -10.57
C SER A 154 12.16 14.59 -9.05
N LEU A 155 11.31 13.81 -8.38
CA LEU A 155 11.26 13.73 -6.92
C LEU A 155 11.97 12.50 -6.35
N LEU A 156 12.48 11.57 -7.17
CA LEU A 156 13.09 10.32 -6.69
C LEU A 156 14.31 10.57 -5.80
N SER A 157 15.20 11.48 -6.22
CA SER A 157 16.38 11.85 -5.45
C SER A 157 16.02 12.60 -4.15
N GLN A 158 15.00 13.46 -4.22
CA GLN A 158 14.50 14.16 -3.04
C GLN A 158 13.92 13.16 -2.02
N TRP A 159 13.09 12.22 -2.44
CA TRP A 159 12.57 11.17 -1.57
C TRP A 159 13.67 10.38 -0.88
N ARG A 160 14.69 9.99 -1.62
CA ARG A 160 15.85 9.30 -1.05
C ARG A 160 16.55 10.14 0.01
N THR A 161 16.89 11.40 -0.31
CA THR A 161 17.56 12.31 0.61
C THR A 161 16.73 12.59 1.86
N GLU A 162 15.42 12.77 1.72
CA GLU A 162 14.50 12.99 2.83
C GLU A 162 14.42 11.76 3.76
N LEU A 163 14.34 10.55 3.21
CA LEU A 163 14.33 9.31 3.99
C LEU A 163 15.67 9.09 4.71
N GLU A 164 16.79 9.31 4.03
CA GLU A 164 18.13 9.21 4.63
C GLU A 164 18.31 10.23 5.76
N ARG A 165 17.86 11.48 5.56
CA ARG A 165 17.88 12.54 6.58
C ARG A 165 16.97 12.24 7.77
N ALA A 166 15.82 11.63 7.53
CA ALA A 166 14.84 11.30 8.56
C ALA A 166 15.21 10.05 9.37
N SER A 167 16.25 9.33 8.99
CA SER A 167 16.65 8.06 9.58
C SER A 167 17.98 8.17 10.33
N LEU A 168 18.09 7.51 11.47
CA LEU A 168 19.41 7.29 12.07
C LEU A 168 20.26 6.39 11.15
N PRO A 169 21.57 6.61 11.06
CA PRO A 169 22.45 5.84 10.20
C PRO A 169 22.28 4.31 10.38
N GLY A 170 22.13 3.60 9.28
CA GLY A 170 21.98 2.14 9.28
C GLY A 170 20.62 1.60 9.74
N THR A 171 19.65 2.46 10.05
CA THR A 171 18.32 2.00 10.51
C THR A 171 17.31 1.80 9.37
N LEU A 172 17.52 2.37 8.20
CA LEU A 172 16.64 2.23 7.04
C LEU A 172 17.47 1.98 5.77
N SER A 173 17.13 0.93 5.03
CA SER A 173 17.73 0.63 3.73
C SER A 173 16.82 1.16 2.61
N VAL A 174 17.33 2.10 1.81
CA VAL A 174 16.59 2.76 0.72
C VAL A 174 17.26 2.48 -0.62
N ASP A 175 16.53 1.86 -1.54
CA ASP A 175 17.01 1.57 -2.89
C ASP A 175 16.15 2.28 -3.96
N LEU A 176 16.81 2.76 -5.02
CA LEU A 176 16.15 3.32 -6.20
C LEU A 176 15.93 2.21 -7.24
N TYR A 177 14.68 2.03 -7.67
CA TYR A 177 14.33 1.13 -8.76
C TYR A 177 14.17 1.92 -10.06
N TYR A 178 15.31 2.19 -10.70
CA TYR A 178 15.39 2.98 -11.91
C TYR A 178 16.57 2.56 -12.78
N GLY A 179 16.42 2.54 -14.11
CA GLY A 179 17.50 2.20 -15.04
C GLY A 179 17.89 0.71 -15.02
N ASP A 180 19.18 0.42 -15.12
CA ASP A 180 19.72 -0.94 -15.31
C ASP A 180 19.86 -1.77 -14.01
N VAL A 181 19.51 -1.18 -12.86
CA VAL A 181 19.67 -1.79 -11.52
C VAL A 181 18.59 -2.85 -11.20
N ARG A 182 17.68 -3.11 -12.13
CA ARG A 182 16.46 -3.93 -11.92
C ARG A 182 16.74 -5.35 -11.44
N GLU A 183 17.75 -6.03 -12.02
CA GLU A 183 18.07 -7.43 -11.67
C GLU A 183 18.66 -7.57 -10.28
N GLN A 184 19.55 -6.64 -9.90
CA GLN A 184 20.16 -6.62 -8.56
C GLN A 184 19.12 -6.41 -7.46
N LEU A 185 18.11 -5.57 -7.73
CA LEU A 185 17.07 -5.28 -6.76
C LEU A 185 16.12 -6.46 -6.55
N ALA A 186 15.82 -7.24 -7.60
CA ALA A 186 15.04 -8.46 -7.47
C ALA A 186 15.67 -9.43 -6.46
N HIS A 187 17.00 -9.54 -6.50
CA HIS A 187 17.77 -10.35 -5.56
C HIS A 187 17.72 -9.78 -4.13
N LYS A 188 17.90 -8.48 -3.96
CA LYS A 188 17.80 -7.81 -2.64
C LYS A 188 16.43 -8.00 -2.01
N LEU A 189 15.35 -7.83 -2.78
CA LEU A 189 13.97 -8.02 -2.31
C LEU A 189 13.70 -9.46 -1.86
N SER A 190 14.21 -10.44 -2.58
CA SER A 190 14.03 -11.85 -2.22
C SER A 190 14.74 -12.23 -0.92
N HIS A 191 15.75 -11.45 -0.49
CA HIS A 191 16.51 -11.66 0.74
C HIS A 191 16.05 -10.76 1.91
N GLY A 192 15.04 -9.89 1.69
CA GLY A 192 14.51 -9.00 2.74
C GLY A 192 15.47 -7.88 3.17
N ASN A 193 16.47 -7.54 2.34
CA ASN A 193 17.52 -6.59 2.70
C ASN A 193 17.20 -5.14 2.31
N THR A 194 15.95 -4.82 1.99
CA THR A 194 15.54 -3.48 1.58
C THR A 194 14.23 -3.11 2.27
N ASP A 195 14.22 -1.98 2.97
CA ASP A 195 13.04 -1.47 3.67
C ASP A 195 12.18 -0.61 2.76
N VAL A 196 12.80 0.21 1.90
CA VAL A 196 12.09 1.14 1.02
C VAL A 196 12.65 1.07 -0.39
N ILE A 197 11.76 0.96 -1.36
CA ILE A 197 12.07 1.07 -2.78
C ILE A 197 11.34 2.28 -3.34
N ILE A 198 12.10 3.12 -4.05
CA ILE A 198 11.56 4.32 -4.70
C ILE A 198 11.61 4.10 -6.21
N THR A 199 10.49 4.34 -6.89
CA THR A 199 10.39 4.23 -8.35
C THR A 199 9.54 5.33 -8.95
N SER A 200 9.56 5.47 -10.27
CA SER A 200 8.73 6.45 -10.97
C SER A 200 7.47 5.84 -11.58
N TYR A 201 6.44 6.67 -11.82
CA TYR A 201 5.26 6.26 -12.58
C TYR A 201 5.60 5.74 -13.98
N GLY A 202 6.65 6.29 -14.62
CA GLY A 202 7.14 5.82 -15.92
C GLY A 202 7.70 4.40 -15.84
N THR A 203 8.54 4.12 -14.84
CA THR A 203 9.10 2.79 -14.60
C THR A 203 7.99 1.80 -14.24
N LEU A 204 7.05 2.19 -13.36
CA LEU A 204 5.90 1.37 -13.00
C LEU A 204 5.07 0.99 -14.23
N THR A 205 4.83 1.95 -15.14
CA THR A 205 4.09 1.70 -16.39
C THR A 205 4.85 0.74 -17.33
N ALA A 206 6.16 0.86 -17.43
CA ALA A 206 7.00 -0.03 -18.24
C ALA A 206 6.97 -1.46 -17.69
N GLU A 207 7.11 -1.62 -16.37
CA GLU A 207 7.02 -2.89 -15.66
C GLU A 207 5.64 -3.55 -15.80
N TYR A 208 4.56 -2.75 -15.75
CA TYR A 208 3.21 -3.24 -15.96
C TYR A 208 3.02 -3.81 -17.36
N LYS A 209 3.46 -3.09 -18.40
CA LYS A 209 3.43 -3.57 -19.79
C LYS A 209 4.25 -4.85 -19.98
N GLN A 210 5.40 -4.94 -19.32
CA GLN A 210 6.23 -6.15 -19.34
C GLN A 210 5.53 -7.32 -18.65
N HIS A 211 4.90 -7.04 -17.51
CA HIS A 211 4.14 -8.04 -16.75
C HIS A 211 2.96 -8.60 -17.57
N GLU A 212 2.20 -7.74 -18.24
CA GLU A 212 1.10 -8.18 -19.11
C GLU A 212 1.59 -9.04 -20.29
N LYS A 213 2.76 -8.72 -20.86
CA LYS A 213 3.31 -9.46 -22.01
C LYS A 213 4.01 -10.76 -21.64
N ARG A 214 4.76 -10.78 -20.54
CA ARG A 214 5.67 -11.88 -20.16
C ARG A 214 5.30 -12.59 -18.87
N GLY A 215 4.31 -12.08 -18.13
CA GLY A 215 3.90 -12.63 -16.83
C GLY A 215 4.96 -12.48 -15.72
N SER A 216 6.02 -11.69 -15.95
CA SER A 216 7.10 -11.52 -15.00
C SER A 216 7.48 -10.04 -14.85
N SER A 217 7.43 -9.54 -13.63
CA SER A 217 7.93 -8.22 -13.23
C SER A 217 8.20 -8.23 -11.74
N VAL A 218 9.27 -7.60 -11.32
CA VAL A 218 9.64 -7.51 -9.90
C VAL A 218 8.56 -6.78 -9.11
N LEU A 219 8.03 -5.67 -9.65
CA LEU A 219 7.03 -4.84 -8.94
C LEU A 219 5.68 -5.52 -8.79
N PHE A 220 5.32 -6.45 -9.70
CA PHE A 220 4.02 -7.13 -9.73
C PHE A 220 4.09 -8.61 -9.33
N SER A 221 5.25 -9.10 -8.87
CA SER A 221 5.44 -10.52 -8.54
C SER A 221 5.00 -10.90 -7.13
N GLY A 222 4.65 -9.94 -6.27
CA GLY A 222 4.25 -10.19 -4.89
C GLY A 222 3.46 -9.06 -4.26
N THR A 223 3.09 -9.23 -2.99
CA THR A 223 2.37 -8.24 -2.20
C THR A 223 3.35 -7.38 -1.41
N TRP A 224 3.26 -6.07 -1.56
CA TRP A 224 4.04 -5.09 -0.83
C TRP A 224 3.50 -4.89 0.59
N HIS A 225 4.37 -4.69 1.57
CA HIS A 225 3.95 -4.28 2.90
C HIS A 225 3.15 -2.98 2.86
N ARG A 226 3.66 -2.00 2.08
CA ARG A 226 3.00 -0.70 1.84
C ARG A 226 3.33 -0.17 0.45
N VAL A 227 2.36 0.50 -0.17
CA VAL A 227 2.54 1.31 -1.38
C VAL A 227 2.19 2.75 -1.06
N ILE A 228 3.08 3.68 -1.40
CA ILE A 228 2.88 5.13 -1.31
C ILE A 228 2.89 5.68 -2.73
N LEU A 229 1.84 6.41 -3.10
CA LEU A 229 1.68 7.04 -4.41
C LEU A 229 1.78 8.55 -4.24
N ASP A 230 2.97 9.10 -4.39
CA ASP A 230 3.20 10.54 -4.28
C ASP A 230 2.70 11.27 -5.52
N GLU A 231 2.17 12.49 -5.34
CA GLU A 231 1.53 13.27 -6.39
C GLU A 231 0.48 12.44 -7.17
N ALA A 232 -0.43 11.78 -6.41
CA ALA A 232 -1.41 10.84 -6.96
C ALA A 232 -2.38 11.47 -7.97
N HIS A 233 -2.40 12.79 -8.10
CA HIS A 233 -3.12 13.47 -9.19
C HIS A 233 -2.66 12.99 -10.58
N THR A 234 -1.44 12.47 -10.72
CA THR A 234 -0.89 11.86 -11.94
C THR A 234 -1.75 10.69 -12.43
N ILE A 235 -2.43 9.99 -11.53
CA ILE A 235 -3.24 8.80 -11.83
C ILE A 235 -4.75 9.04 -11.66
N LYS A 236 -5.21 10.30 -11.57
CA LYS A 236 -6.65 10.63 -11.42
C LYS A 236 -7.51 10.07 -12.55
N ASN A 237 -6.97 9.99 -13.76
CA ASN A 237 -7.68 9.43 -14.90
C ASN A 237 -7.47 7.90 -14.94
N ARG A 238 -8.51 7.15 -14.62
CA ARG A 238 -8.53 5.67 -14.57
C ARG A 238 -8.22 4.99 -15.90
N SER A 239 -8.42 5.66 -17.04
CA SER A 239 -8.15 5.09 -18.37
C SER A 239 -6.66 5.03 -18.68
N THR A 240 -5.81 5.78 -17.99
CA THR A 240 -4.36 5.79 -18.23
C THR A 240 -3.70 4.48 -17.82
N ILE A 241 -2.63 4.12 -18.53
CA ILE A 241 -1.85 2.92 -18.19
C ILE A 241 -1.20 3.07 -16.81
N ALA A 242 -0.80 4.29 -16.43
CA ALA A 242 -0.22 4.57 -15.12
C ALA A 242 -1.21 4.30 -13.98
N ALA A 243 -2.48 4.74 -14.14
CA ALA A 243 -3.53 4.46 -13.17
C ALA A 243 -3.82 2.97 -13.05
N ARG A 244 -3.96 2.26 -14.18
CA ARG A 244 -4.15 0.80 -14.20
C ARG A 244 -2.99 0.07 -13.55
N ALA A 245 -1.75 0.48 -13.82
CA ALA A 245 -0.55 -0.08 -13.20
C ALA A 245 -0.55 0.13 -11.68
N ALA A 246 -0.85 1.34 -11.21
CA ALA A 246 -0.93 1.65 -9.78
C ALA A 246 -2.02 0.83 -9.07
N CYS A 247 -3.20 0.70 -9.68
CA CYS A 247 -4.30 -0.13 -9.14
C CYS A 247 -3.96 -1.62 -9.13
N ARG A 248 -3.13 -2.10 -10.06
CA ARG A 248 -2.75 -3.52 -10.16
C ARG A 248 -1.70 -3.95 -9.14
N LEU A 249 -0.94 -3.02 -8.56
CA LEU A 249 -0.01 -3.34 -7.48
C LEU A 249 -0.77 -4.03 -6.33
N GLN A 250 -0.22 -5.08 -5.80
CA GLN A 250 -0.75 -5.73 -4.60
C GLN A 250 -0.02 -5.18 -3.37
N ALA A 251 -0.76 -4.73 -2.39
CA ALA A 251 -0.22 -4.18 -1.14
C ALA A 251 -1.17 -4.42 0.03
N ASP A 252 -0.59 -4.60 1.23
CA ASP A 252 -1.36 -4.69 2.47
C ASP A 252 -1.88 -3.30 2.88
N ARG A 253 -1.14 -2.25 2.57
CA ARG A 253 -1.43 -0.86 2.93
C ARG A 253 -1.19 0.07 1.74
N ARG A 254 -2.03 1.11 1.61
CA ARG A 254 -1.93 2.08 0.51
C ARG A 254 -2.10 3.50 1.00
N TRP A 255 -1.21 4.38 0.53
CA TRP A 255 -1.26 5.82 0.77
C TRP A 255 -1.16 6.60 -0.54
N ALA A 256 -1.87 7.74 -0.61
CA ALA A 256 -1.84 8.66 -1.74
C ALA A 256 -1.81 10.12 -1.26
#